data_27042c648b486355d06253a4c5c7af9e
#
_entry.id   27042c648b486355d06253a4c5c7af9e
#
_cell.length_a   1.000
_cell.length_b   1.000
_cell.length_c   1.000
_cell.angle_alpha   90.00
_cell.angle_beta   90.00
_cell.angle_gamma   90.00
#
_symmetry.space_group_name_H-M   'P 1'
#
loop_
_entity.id
_entity.type
_entity.pdbx_description
1 polymer ?
#
loop_
_entity_poly.entity_id
_entity_poly.type
_entity_poly.pdbx_seq_one_letter_code
_entity_poly.pdbx_strand_id
1 'polypeptide(L)'
;INKATPNPTTPTELNAVYGSTLKDVPLPKGWAWDTPDTSVGNVGEKTFAATYTEDNSGNYNTVQKDLTVKVAKKAVTVTALDKNAYIGSDVPDLSNPEAGKDYKVEGLVGTDSLNGIVTLTYAQTPDMSKVGKTTINITGTLSNDNYDIIYANGTLTVSNRHSGGGGGGGGSK
;
A
#
# COMPACT_ATOMS: atom_id res chain seq x y z
N ILE A 1 -39.40 18.66 -33.21
CA ILE A 1 -38.58 17.58 -33.74
C ILE A 1 -38.11 16.70 -32.58
N ASN A 2 -38.36 15.41 -32.70
CA ASN A 2 -37.92 14.46 -31.67
C ASN A 2 -36.41 14.23 -31.75
N LYS A 3 -35.80 14.11 -30.59
CA LYS A 3 -34.37 13.76 -30.51
C LYS A 3 -34.15 12.29 -30.83
N ALA A 4 -33.06 12.01 -31.52
CA ALA A 4 -32.65 10.64 -31.77
C ALA A 4 -31.97 10.05 -30.51
N THR A 5 -32.05 8.75 -30.36
CA THR A 5 -31.34 8.05 -29.29
C THR A 5 -30.10 7.37 -29.87
N PRO A 6 -28.91 7.75 -29.44
CA PRO A 6 -27.70 7.12 -29.95
C PRO A 6 -27.54 5.70 -29.43
N ASN A 7 -26.73 4.90 -30.09
CA ASN A 7 -26.38 3.57 -29.66
C ASN A 7 -24.85 3.47 -29.52
N PRO A 8 -24.28 4.08 -28.48
CA PRO A 8 -22.84 4.08 -28.31
C PRO A 8 -22.32 2.72 -27.93
N THR A 9 -21.05 2.46 -28.24
CA THR A 9 -20.38 1.26 -27.78
C THR A 9 -20.21 1.34 -26.27
N THR A 10 -20.68 0.32 -25.57
CA THR A 10 -20.53 0.25 -24.11
C THR A 10 -19.08 0.04 -23.72
N PRO A 11 -18.50 0.91 -22.90
CA PRO A 11 -17.15 0.72 -22.43
C PRO A 11 -16.97 -0.61 -21.69
N THR A 12 -15.87 -1.28 -21.96
CA THR A 12 -15.52 -2.55 -21.32
C THR A 12 -14.11 -2.48 -20.77
N GLU A 13 -13.74 -3.48 -20.00
CA GLU A 13 -12.39 -3.58 -19.40
C GLU A 13 -12.02 -2.35 -18.57
N LEU A 14 -12.98 -1.87 -17.81
CA LEU A 14 -12.75 -0.78 -16.88
C LEU A 14 -12.16 -1.35 -15.59
N ASN A 15 -11.04 -0.80 -15.18
CA ASN A 15 -10.28 -1.31 -14.04
C ASN A 15 -10.07 -0.21 -13.00
N ALA A 16 -10.08 -0.61 -11.75
CA ALA A 16 -9.79 0.28 -10.63
C ALA A 16 -8.99 -0.49 -9.59
N VAL A 17 -8.39 0.24 -8.67
CA VAL A 17 -7.68 -0.33 -7.53
C VAL A 17 -8.49 0.01 -6.28
N TYR A 18 -8.55 -0.92 -5.34
CA TYR A 18 -9.23 -0.67 -4.07
C TYR A 18 -8.77 0.67 -3.47
N GLY A 19 -9.71 1.44 -2.95
CA GLY A 19 -9.44 2.75 -2.40
C GLY A 19 -9.65 3.91 -3.37
N SER A 20 -9.89 3.62 -4.65
CA SER A 20 -10.15 4.63 -5.67
C SER A 20 -11.61 5.05 -5.69
N THR A 21 -11.88 6.14 -6.41
CA THR A 21 -13.23 6.57 -6.74
C THR A 21 -13.45 6.42 -8.23
N LEU A 22 -14.70 6.53 -8.69
CA LEU A 22 -15.02 6.38 -10.11
C LEU A 22 -14.30 7.41 -10.98
N LYS A 23 -14.04 8.61 -10.47
CA LYS A 23 -13.32 9.62 -11.25
C LYS A 23 -11.89 9.20 -11.60
N ASP A 24 -11.35 8.21 -10.90
CA ASP A 24 -10.03 7.65 -11.20
C ASP A 24 -10.08 6.59 -12.31
N VAL A 25 -11.28 6.24 -12.77
CA VAL A 25 -11.49 5.27 -13.85
C VAL A 25 -11.86 6.05 -15.11
N PRO A 26 -10.92 6.23 -16.05
CA PRO A 26 -11.19 7.01 -17.25
C PRO A 26 -12.20 6.32 -18.16
N LEU A 27 -13.06 7.13 -18.78
CA LEU A 27 -14.06 6.65 -19.72
C LEU A 27 -13.77 7.21 -21.12
N PRO A 28 -14.20 6.51 -22.19
CA PRO A 28 -14.09 7.03 -23.53
C PRO A 28 -14.88 8.32 -23.71
N LYS A 29 -14.55 9.05 -24.77
CA LYS A 29 -15.22 10.29 -25.11
C LYS A 29 -16.75 10.12 -25.16
N GLY A 30 -17.44 11.06 -24.58
CA GLY A 30 -18.90 11.06 -24.53
C GLY A 30 -19.48 10.44 -23.27
N TRP A 31 -18.72 9.60 -22.59
CA TRP A 31 -19.15 8.95 -21.37
C TRP A 31 -18.73 9.70 -20.13
N ALA A 32 -19.58 9.72 -19.13
CA ALA A 32 -19.25 10.28 -17.81
C ALA A 32 -19.95 9.47 -16.72
N TRP A 33 -19.25 9.27 -15.61
CA TRP A 33 -19.87 8.63 -14.44
C TRP A 33 -20.95 9.55 -13.86
N ASP A 34 -22.08 8.96 -13.49
CA ASP A 34 -23.17 9.73 -12.87
C ASP A 34 -22.77 10.24 -11.49
N THR A 35 -21.97 9.44 -10.75
CA THR A 35 -21.51 9.79 -9.40
C THR A 35 -20.00 9.57 -9.30
N PRO A 36 -19.19 10.48 -9.89
CA PRO A 36 -17.74 10.27 -9.99
C PRO A 36 -17.00 10.19 -8.66
N ASP A 37 -17.56 10.75 -7.60
CA ASP A 37 -16.92 10.71 -6.28
C ASP A 37 -17.24 9.44 -5.49
N THR A 38 -18.02 8.53 -6.06
CA THR A 38 -18.36 7.27 -5.41
C THR A 38 -17.14 6.36 -5.33
N SER A 39 -16.92 5.75 -4.15
CA SER A 39 -15.88 4.73 -3.97
C SER A 39 -16.17 3.53 -4.86
N VAL A 40 -15.12 2.95 -5.44
CA VAL A 40 -15.26 1.73 -6.24
C VAL A 40 -15.57 0.51 -5.35
N GLY A 41 -15.40 0.61 -4.05
CA GLY A 41 -15.75 -0.46 -3.11
C GLY A 41 -14.73 -1.58 -3.05
N ASN A 42 -15.17 -2.72 -2.56
CA ASN A 42 -14.31 -3.88 -2.36
C ASN A 42 -13.85 -4.50 -3.67
N VAL A 43 -12.79 -5.30 -3.61
CA VAL A 43 -12.26 -6.05 -4.74
C VAL A 43 -13.35 -6.93 -5.37
N GLY A 44 -13.37 -6.97 -6.70
CA GLY A 44 -14.33 -7.75 -7.48
C GLY A 44 -14.97 -6.91 -8.58
N GLU A 45 -15.90 -7.49 -9.28
CA GLU A 45 -16.62 -6.80 -10.34
C GLU A 45 -17.87 -6.13 -9.78
N LYS A 46 -18.07 -4.86 -10.16
CA LYS A 46 -19.21 -4.06 -9.72
C LYS A 46 -19.72 -3.23 -10.87
N THR A 47 -20.98 -2.84 -10.82
CA THR A 47 -21.58 -1.99 -11.83
C THR A 47 -21.88 -0.61 -11.25
N PHE A 48 -21.70 0.40 -12.08
CA PHE A 48 -21.99 1.79 -11.73
C PHE A 48 -22.62 2.48 -12.93
N ALA A 49 -23.53 3.39 -12.66
CA ALA A 49 -24.23 4.11 -13.72
C ALA A 49 -23.34 5.17 -14.37
N ALA A 50 -23.37 5.21 -15.68
CA ALA A 50 -22.72 6.23 -16.47
C ALA A 50 -23.65 6.71 -17.57
N THR A 51 -23.42 7.93 -18.06
CA THR A 51 -24.27 8.54 -19.07
C THR A 51 -23.43 8.91 -20.29
N TYR A 52 -23.93 8.56 -21.44
CA TYR A 52 -23.35 8.95 -22.72
C TYR A 52 -24.09 10.18 -23.25
N THR A 53 -23.33 11.17 -23.70
CA THR A 53 -23.85 12.38 -24.31
C THR A 53 -23.15 12.62 -25.64
N GLU A 54 -23.94 12.73 -26.72
CA GLU A 54 -23.39 13.08 -28.05
C GLU A 54 -22.87 14.51 -28.05
N ASP A 55 -21.91 14.78 -28.92
CA ASP A 55 -21.34 16.09 -29.09
C ASP A 55 -22.44 17.11 -29.47
N ASN A 56 -23.39 16.71 -30.29
CA ASN A 56 -24.54 17.54 -30.68
C ASN A 56 -25.75 17.18 -29.83
N SER A 57 -25.64 17.42 -28.53
CA SER A 57 -26.66 17.02 -27.56
C SER A 57 -28.04 17.65 -27.83
N GLY A 58 -28.11 18.71 -28.60
CA GLY A 58 -29.40 19.31 -28.95
C GLY A 58 -30.26 18.39 -29.78
N ASN A 59 -29.67 17.47 -30.54
CA ASN A 59 -30.37 16.55 -31.45
C ASN A 59 -30.46 15.13 -30.95
N TYR A 60 -29.84 14.82 -29.81
CA TYR A 60 -29.77 13.47 -29.29
C TYR A 60 -30.16 13.39 -27.84
N ASN A 61 -30.79 12.28 -27.48
CA ASN A 61 -31.04 11.96 -26.09
C ASN A 61 -29.74 11.45 -25.46
N THR A 62 -29.61 11.62 -24.14
CA THR A 62 -28.56 10.96 -23.40
C THR A 62 -28.90 9.48 -23.21
N VAL A 63 -27.88 8.65 -23.00
CA VAL A 63 -28.08 7.20 -22.77
C VAL A 63 -27.37 6.83 -21.47
N GLN A 64 -28.15 6.33 -20.52
CA GLN A 64 -27.60 5.86 -19.25
C GLN A 64 -27.43 4.34 -19.30
N LYS A 65 -26.30 3.84 -18.86
CA LYS A 65 -26.03 2.40 -18.75
C LYS A 65 -25.23 2.11 -17.50
N ASP A 66 -25.39 0.90 -17.00
CA ASP A 66 -24.52 0.39 -15.95
C ASP A 66 -23.26 -0.17 -16.60
N LEU A 67 -22.12 0.29 -16.14
CA LEU A 67 -20.81 -0.16 -16.63
C LEU A 67 -20.15 -1.01 -15.57
N THR A 68 -19.50 -2.09 -16.00
CA THR A 68 -18.80 -2.99 -15.10
C THR A 68 -17.38 -2.52 -14.87
N VAL A 69 -17.01 -2.35 -13.60
CA VAL A 69 -15.64 -2.01 -13.19
C VAL A 69 -15.07 -3.17 -12.41
N LYS A 70 -13.88 -3.59 -12.78
CA LYS A 70 -13.14 -4.64 -12.06
C LYS A 70 -12.20 -3.96 -11.08
N VAL A 71 -12.43 -4.18 -9.79
CA VAL A 71 -11.63 -3.60 -8.71
C VAL A 71 -10.56 -4.60 -8.29
N ALA A 72 -9.31 -4.21 -8.43
CA ALA A 72 -8.15 -5.03 -8.07
C ALA A 72 -7.68 -4.69 -6.66
N LYS A 73 -6.92 -5.61 -6.07
CA LYS A 73 -6.33 -5.43 -4.76
C LYS A 73 -5.32 -4.28 -4.78
N LYS A 74 -5.23 -3.59 -3.65
CA LYS A 74 -4.23 -2.55 -3.46
C LYS A 74 -3.01 -3.15 -2.78
N ALA A 75 -1.82 -2.75 -3.22
CA ALA A 75 -0.58 -3.20 -2.58
C ALA A 75 -0.40 -2.51 -1.23
N VAL A 76 -0.05 -3.30 -0.22
CA VAL A 76 0.34 -2.81 1.10
C VAL A 76 1.72 -3.38 1.40
N THR A 77 2.63 -2.52 1.82
CA THR A 77 3.99 -2.93 2.16
C THR A 77 4.15 -2.95 3.67
N VAL A 78 4.62 -4.09 4.19
CA VAL A 78 4.93 -4.28 5.59
C VAL A 78 6.45 -4.40 5.68
N THR A 79 7.09 -3.40 6.24
CA THR A 79 8.55 -3.26 6.24
C THR A 79 9.11 -3.44 7.64
N ALA A 80 10.06 -4.35 7.80
CA ALA A 80 10.81 -4.46 9.05
C ALA A 80 11.62 -3.19 9.24
N LEU A 81 11.54 -2.59 10.43
CA LEU A 81 12.31 -1.39 10.72
C LEU A 81 13.76 -1.75 11.02
N ASP A 82 14.67 -0.90 10.59
CA ASP A 82 16.08 -1.08 10.87
C ASP A 82 16.34 -0.92 12.36
N LYS A 83 17.35 -1.64 12.86
CA LYS A 83 17.79 -1.55 14.23
C LYS A 83 19.27 -1.29 14.29
N ASN A 84 19.70 -0.66 15.37
CA ASN A 84 21.09 -0.35 15.61
C ASN A 84 21.48 -0.89 16.97
N ALA A 85 22.71 -1.36 17.06
CA ALA A 85 23.27 -1.84 18.30
C ALA A 85 24.77 -1.53 18.32
N TYR A 86 25.37 -1.63 19.49
CA TYR A 86 26.80 -1.41 19.64
C TYR A 86 27.51 -2.74 19.92
N ILE A 87 28.76 -2.81 19.54
CA ILE A 87 29.60 -3.96 19.85
C ILE A 87 29.52 -4.23 21.36
N GLY A 88 29.29 -5.49 21.71
CA GLY A 88 29.20 -5.93 23.10
C GLY A 88 27.83 -5.81 23.71
N SER A 89 26.88 -5.19 23.01
CA SER A 89 25.49 -5.15 23.47
C SER A 89 24.77 -6.47 23.22
N ASP A 90 23.66 -6.65 23.87
CA ASP A 90 22.78 -7.79 23.57
C ASP A 90 22.20 -7.64 22.16
N VAL A 91 21.93 -8.77 21.54
CA VAL A 91 21.23 -8.78 20.26
C VAL A 91 19.81 -8.25 20.48
N PRO A 92 19.38 -7.24 19.70
CA PRO A 92 18.02 -6.73 19.83
C PRO A 92 16.97 -7.84 19.68
N ASP A 93 16.01 -7.87 20.58
CA ASP A 93 14.98 -8.89 20.63
C ASP A 93 13.95 -8.63 19.50
N LEU A 94 13.68 -9.65 18.71
CA LEU A 94 12.71 -9.59 17.62
C LEU A 94 11.41 -10.33 17.97
N SER A 95 11.27 -10.85 19.18
CA SER A 95 10.02 -11.50 19.60
C SER A 95 8.93 -10.47 19.81
N ASN A 96 7.68 -10.89 19.60
CA ASN A 96 6.51 -10.04 19.79
C ASN A 96 6.59 -8.68 19.07
N PRO A 97 6.76 -8.69 17.75
CA PRO A 97 6.90 -7.44 17.00
C PRO A 97 5.68 -6.54 17.15
N GLU A 98 5.93 -5.23 17.24
CA GLU A 98 4.87 -4.24 17.37
C GLU A 98 4.90 -3.29 16.18
N ALA A 99 3.73 -2.99 15.64
CA ALA A 99 3.60 -2.01 14.57
C ALA A 99 4.05 -0.63 15.04
N GLY A 100 4.83 0.04 14.21
CA GLY A 100 5.35 1.37 14.54
C GLY A 100 6.66 1.34 15.33
N LYS A 101 7.01 0.21 15.89
CA LYS A 101 8.24 0.04 16.67
C LYS A 101 9.22 -0.92 16.00
N ASP A 102 8.71 -2.05 15.53
CA ASP A 102 9.52 -3.12 14.93
C ASP A 102 9.28 -3.27 13.44
N TYR A 103 8.13 -2.86 12.98
CA TYR A 103 7.79 -2.84 11.57
C TYR A 103 6.78 -1.72 11.30
N LYS A 104 6.63 -1.35 10.04
CA LYS A 104 5.63 -0.37 9.62
C LYS A 104 4.77 -0.92 8.51
N VAL A 105 3.54 -0.44 8.42
CA VAL A 105 2.57 -0.83 7.39
C VAL A 105 2.23 0.42 6.59
N GLU A 106 2.43 0.36 5.27
CA GLU A 106 2.14 1.49 4.39
C GLU A 106 1.20 1.07 3.27
N GLY A 107 0.23 1.90 2.97
CA GLY A 107 -0.68 1.69 1.86
C GLY A 107 -2.10 1.33 2.24
N LEU A 108 -2.43 1.31 3.52
CA LEU A 108 -3.81 1.05 3.96
C LEU A 108 -4.71 2.24 3.64
N VAL A 109 -5.94 1.93 3.29
CA VAL A 109 -6.98 2.94 3.00
C VAL A 109 -7.76 3.23 4.27
N GLY A 110 -7.86 4.51 4.63
CA GLY A 110 -8.66 4.94 5.77
C GLY A 110 -8.25 4.25 7.07
N THR A 111 -9.21 3.62 7.71
CA THR A 111 -8.98 2.94 8.98
C THR A 111 -8.88 1.43 8.82
N ASP A 112 -8.62 0.95 7.62
CA ASP A 112 -8.47 -0.48 7.38
C ASP A 112 -7.33 -1.08 8.20
N SER A 113 -7.46 -2.35 8.50
CA SER A 113 -6.44 -3.09 9.23
C SER A 113 -6.21 -4.45 8.59
N LEU A 114 -5.09 -5.07 8.93
CA LEU A 114 -4.73 -6.40 8.48
C LEU A 114 -4.87 -7.39 9.63
N ASN A 115 -5.41 -8.56 9.33
CA ASN A 115 -5.54 -9.64 10.31
C ASN A 115 -4.36 -10.59 10.20
N GLY A 116 -3.88 -11.08 11.34
CA GLY A 116 -2.77 -12.04 11.36
C GLY A 116 -1.61 -11.56 12.20
N ILE A 117 -0.50 -12.22 12.07
CA ILE A 117 0.70 -11.92 12.84
C ILE A 117 1.89 -11.63 11.94
N VAL A 118 2.84 -10.88 12.47
CA VAL A 118 4.13 -10.59 11.84
C VAL A 118 5.21 -11.33 12.63
N THR A 119 6.16 -11.90 11.91
CA THR A 119 7.32 -12.59 12.50
C THR A 119 8.59 -11.94 11.97
N LEU A 120 9.48 -11.58 12.87
CA LEU A 120 10.80 -11.04 12.53
C LEU A 120 11.87 -12.04 12.98
N THR A 121 12.84 -12.29 12.12
CA THR A 121 13.98 -13.15 12.43
C THR A 121 15.25 -12.56 11.81
N TYR A 122 16.40 -12.89 12.39
CA TYR A 122 17.66 -12.54 11.74
C TYR A 122 18.00 -13.60 10.68
N ALA A 123 18.50 -13.13 9.54
CA ALA A 123 18.93 -14.04 8.47
C ALA A 123 20.03 -15.00 8.96
N GLN A 124 20.86 -14.51 9.87
CA GLN A 124 21.87 -15.32 10.55
C GLN A 124 22.09 -14.69 11.92
N THR A 125 22.64 -15.45 12.84
CA THR A 125 22.90 -14.94 14.19
C THR A 125 23.86 -13.74 14.08
N PRO A 126 23.45 -12.57 14.58
CA PRO A 126 24.33 -11.41 14.53
C PRO A 126 25.59 -11.62 15.35
N ASP A 127 26.71 -11.17 14.78
CA ASP A 127 27.98 -11.18 15.49
C ASP A 127 28.15 -9.84 16.20
N MET A 128 27.96 -9.83 17.51
CA MET A 128 28.02 -8.61 18.29
C MET A 128 29.44 -8.25 18.73
N SER A 129 30.44 -8.99 18.27
CA SER A 129 31.84 -8.71 18.61
C SER A 129 32.52 -7.80 17.60
N LYS A 130 31.88 -7.49 16.51
CA LYS A 130 32.47 -6.64 15.48
C LYS A 130 31.41 -5.85 14.74
N VAL A 131 31.85 -4.77 14.09
CA VAL A 131 31.00 -3.96 13.22
C VAL A 131 30.49 -4.81 12.05
N GLY A 132 29.24 -4.66 11.72
CA GLY A 132 28.65 -5.38 10.60
C GLY A 132 27.17 -5.16 10.49
N LYS A 133 26.58 -5.83 9.51
CA LYS A 133 25.14 -5.74 9.24
C LYS A 133 24.56 -7.14 9.11
N THR A 134 23.34 -7.29 9.58
CA THR A 134 22.58 -8.54 9.47
C THR A 134 21.17 -8.20 9.00
N THR A 135 20.68 -8.93 8.02
CA THR A 135 19.32 -8.75 7.54
C THR A 135 18.30 -9.17 8.58
N ILE A 136 17.29 -8.35 8.77
CA ILE A 136 16.11 -8.70 9.56
C ILE A 136 15.05 -9.14 8.56
N ASN A 137 14.74 -10.42 8.56
CA ASN A 137 13.69 -10.97 7.70
C ASN A 137 12.33 -10.72 8.32
N ILE A 138 11.36 -10.37 7.48
CA ILE A 138 9.99 -10.23 7.91
C ILE A 138 9.11 -11.18 7.12
N THR A 139 8.29 -11.91 7.85
CA THR A 139 7.27 -12.79 7.27
C THR A 139 6.00 -12.60 8.08
N GLY A 140 4.94 -13.22 7.65
CA GLY A 140 3.71 -13.12 8.42
C GLY A 140 2.53 -13.78 7.74
N THR A 141 1.42 -13.74 8.45
CA THR A 141 0.15 -14.27 7.99
C THR A 141 -0.87 -13.16 7.80
N LEU A 142 -0.41 -11.92 7.66
CA LEU A 142 -1.33 -10.79 7.50
C LEU A 142 -2.20 -10.97 6.27
N SER A 143 -3.47 -10.64 6.41
CA SER A 143 -4.41 -10.78 5.31
C SER A 143 -5.52 -9.74 5.40
N ASN A 144 -6.02 -9.38 4.24
CA ASN A 144 -7.22 -8.59 4.04
C ASN A 144 -7.57 -8.76 2.57
N ASP A 145 -8.80 -9.12 2.26
CA ASP A 145 -9.22 -9.46 0.91
C ASP A 145 -9.01 -8.33 -0.11
N ASN A 146 -8.91 -7.10 0.37
CA ASN A 146 -8.76 -5.93 -0.49
C ASN A 146 -7.29 -5.54 -0.76
N TYR A 147 -6.34 -6.30 -0.21
CA TYR A 147 -4.92 -5.94 -0.30
C TYR A 147 -4.05 -7.09 -0.74
N ASP A 148 -2.99 -6.77 -1.47
CA ASP A 148 -1.85 -7.65 -1.68
C ASP A 148 -0.78 -7.24 -0.69
N ILE A 149 -0.34 -8.17 0.13
CA ILE A 149 0.63 -7.90 1.20
C ILE A 149 2.04 -8.17 0.69
N ILE A 150 2.89 -7.16 0.78
CA ILE A 150 4.30 -7.25 0.39
C ILE A 150 5.14 -7.06 1.64
N TYR A 151 6.05 -7.99 1.92
CA TYR A 151 6.97 -7.87 3.05
C TYR A 151 8.34 -7.40 2.57
N ALA A 152 8.91 -6.44 3.28
CA ALA A 152 10.23 -5.89 2.98
C ALA A 152 11.13 -6.00 4.21
N ASN A 153 12.32 -6.58 4.02
CA ASN A 153 13.26 -6.81 5.10
C ASN A 153 13.91 -5.53 5.60
N GLY A 154 14.38 -5.56 6.83
CA GLY A 154 15.16 -4.51 7.43
C GLY A 154 16.59 -4.95 7.69
N THR A 155 17.35 -4.13 8.40
CA THR A 155 18.77 -4.38 8.68
C THR A 155 19.10 -4.03 10.12
N LEU A 156 19.83 -4.91 10.78
CA LEU A 156 20.49 -4.61 12.04
C LEU A 156 21.91 -4.14 11.71
N THR A 157 22.30 -2.98 12.21
CA THR A 157 23.65 -2.45 12.09
C THR A 157 24.31 -2.47 13.46
N VAL A 158 25.46 -3.13 13.53
CA VAL A 158 26.30 -3.13 14.73
C VAL A 158 27.45 -2.17 14.50
N SER A 159 27.59 -1.19 15.37
CA SER A 159 28.58 -0.12 15.26
C SER A 159 29.53 -0.12 16.45
N ASN A 160 30.63 0.56 16.27
CA ASN A 160 31.53 0.79 17.39
C ASN A 160 30.81 1.60 18.47
N ARG A 161 31.06 1.25 19.70
CA ARG A 161 30.52 2.04 20.81
C ARG A 161 31.15 3.43 20.75
N HIS A 162 30.33 4.41 20.60
CA HIS A 162 30.81 5.75 20.51
C HIS A 162 31.24 6.23 21.89
N SER A 163 32.47 6.52 22.04
CA SER A 163 32.91 6.91 23.34
C SER A 163 32.58 8.38 23.51
N GLY A 164 31.44 8.63 23.71
CA GLY A 164 30.96 9.85 24.13
C GLY A 164 31.70 11.04 24.08
N GLY A 165 32.23 11.29 23.38
CA GLY A 165 32.64 12.50 23.37
C GLY A 165 33.47 12.89 24.40
N GLY A 166 33.69 12.26 24.99
CA GLY A 166 34.34 12.71 25.94
C GLY A 166 35.57 13.02 25.87
N GLY A 167 35.90 12.90 25.39
CA GLY A 167 37.01 13.17 25.35
C GLY A 167 37.97 13.59 26.08
N GLY A 168 38.05 13.80 26.38
CA GLY A 168 38.83 14.23 27.08
C GLY A 168 39.93 14.03 27.54
N GLY A 169 40.21 13.93 27.58
CA GLY A 169 41.08 13.80 28.28
C GLY A 169 42.19 13.76 28.65
N GLY A 170 42.51 13.51 28.49
CA GLY A 170 43.57 13.20 28.78
C GLY A 170 44.58 13.55 29.46
N GLY A 171 44.90 13.90 29.60
CA GLY A 171 45.73 14.22 30.29
C GLY A 171 46.71 13.78 30.86
N SER A 172 47.23 13.72 30.94
CA SER A 172 48.04 13.38 31.54
C SER A 172 49.03 13.53 31.91
N LYS A 173 49.58 13.53 32.19
CA LYS A 173 50.62 13.56 32.61
C LYS A 173 51.17 13.03 33.18
#